data_ea0d74e55edc07c97c6c76547c53f7bc
#
_entry.id   ea0d74e55edc07c97c6c76547c53f7bc
#
_cell.length_a   1.000
_cell.length_b   1.000
_cell.length_c   1.000
_cell.angle_alpha   90.00
_cell.angle_beta   90.00
_cell.angle_gamma   90.00
#
_symmetry.space_group_name_H-M   'P 1'
#
loop_
_entity.id
_entity.type
_entity.pdbx_description
1 polymer ?
#
loop_
_entity_poly.entity_id
_entity_poly.type
_entity_poly.pdbx_seq_one_letter_code
_entity_poly.pdbx_strand_id
1 'polypeptide(L)'
;SFKLKDGEISKPFATRYGVHIIKKLSSKKMGSYADMHEQLMQQVKAGVRGNVGYDSMIAKLKLKFKYMRNVAVEKQLYSEVSAPNQFDSTFIAKHINDNSTIFTINGVDYPVSLVIESIKNYGRMSGEPAIKSISNKIEEIATNIVIDCERDYVVNNNAEYRNLINEYRDGMLLFEISNQKVWNKGITDSEGLDKFYNEHKSDYKWESPKYKGYLIQTANDSIAKSIKAKINTIGEDSIAKTLRKEYKSDVKIERVL
;
A
#
# COMPACT_ATOMS: atom_id res chain seq x y z
N SER A 1 -21.36 31.91 -10.76
CA SER A 1 -21.80 30.76 -11.58
C SER A 1 -23.25 30.38 -11.31
N PHE A 2 -23.72 30.39 -10.05
CA PHE A 2 -25.08 29.95 -9.68
C PHE A 2 -26.20 30.83 -10.22
N LYS A 3 -25.95 32.12 -10.47
CA LYS A 3 -26.94 33.07 -11.05
C LYS A 3 -27.05 33.02 -12.57
N LEU A 4 -26.12 32.33 -13.25
CA LEU A 4 -26.13 32.20 -14.71
C LEU A 4 -27.25 31.23 -15.17
N LYS A 5 -27.83 31.51 -16.30
CA LYS A 5 -28.71 30.55 -17.00
C LYS A 5 -27.87 29.47 -17.69
N ASP A 6 -28.45 28.31 -17.94
CA ASP A 6 -27.74 27.24 -18.63
C ASP A 6 -27.35 27.69 -20.06
N GLY A 7 -26.10 27.51 -20.43
CA GLY A 7 -25.47 28.02 -21.65
C GLY A 7 -24.86 29.42 -21.54
N GLU A 8 -25.14 30.20 -20.47
CA GLU A 8 -24.69 31.57 -20.31
C GLU A 8 -23.21 31.63 -19.86
N ILE A 9 -22.52 32.66 -20.32
CA ILE A 9 -21.08 32.91 -19.99
C ILE A 9 -21.02 34.13 -19.07
N SER A 10 -20.24 34.04 -18.01
CA SER A 10 -20.01 35.13 -17.06
C SER A 10 -19.16 36.25 -17.66
N LYS A 11 -19.27 37.46 -17.08
CA LYS A 11 -18.21 38.46 -17.24
C LYS A 11 -16.90 37.96 -16.58
N PRO A 12 -15.74 38.44 -17.05
CA PRO A 12 -14.47 38.17 -16.36
C PRO A 12 -14.52 38.66 -14.91
N PHE A 13 -14.04 37.84 -13.98
CA PHE A 13 -13.92 38.19 -12.57
C PHE A 13 -12.59 37.68 -11.99
N ALA A 14 -12.03 38.40 -11.04
CA ALA A 14 -10.75 38.06 -10.42
C ALA A 14 -10.97 37.27 -9.13
N THR A 15 -10.11 36.31 -8.91
CA THR A 15 -9.93 35.59 -7.64
C THR A 15 -8.44 35.55 -7.26
N ARG A 16 -8.11 35.03 -6.09
CA ARG A 16 -6.69 34.81 -5.70
C ARG A 16 -5.91 33.89 -6.66
N TYR A 17 -6.59 33.15 -7.53
CA TYR A 17 -5.98 32.24 -8.52
C TYR A 17 -5.89 32.82 -9.93
N GLY A 18 -6.34 34.06 -10.13
CA GLY A 18 -6.31 34.74 -11.42
C GLY A 18 -7.68 35.22 -11.89
N VAL A 19 -7.78 35.56 -13.18
CA VAL A 19 -9.02 36.03 -13.82
C VAL A 19 -9.74 34.85 -14.46
N HIS A 20 -11.03 34.71 -14.19
CA HIS A 20 -11.86 33.59 -14.62
C HIS A 20 -13.03 34.05 -15.47
N ILE A 21 -13.39 33.23 -16.45
CA ILE A 21 -14.63 33.29 -17.21
C ILE A 21 -15.31 31.93 -17.09
N ILE A 22 -16.58 31.90 -16.71
CA ILE A 22 -17.32 30.67 -16.47
C ILE A 22 -18.47 30.55 -17.47
N LYS A 23 -18.60 29.42 -18.17
CA LYS A 23 -19.79 29.04 -18.93
C LYS A 23 -20.57 28.02 -18.14
N LYS A 24 -21.83 28.29 -17.82
CA LYS A 24 -22.69 27.32 -17.15
C LYS A 24 -23.25 26.36 -18.22
N LEU A 25 -22.93 25.09 -18.09
CA LEU A 25 -23.34 24.06 -19.05
C LEU A 25 -24.74 23.51 -18.71
N SER A 26 -24.99 23.22 -17.45
CA SER A 26 -26.25 22.67 -16.96
C SER A 26 -26.43 22.88 -15.47
N SER A 27 -27.64 22.71 -14.99
CA SER A 27 -27.97 22.68 -13.57
C SER A 27 -28.56 21.32 -13.22
N LYS A 28 -28.04 20.69 -12.18
CA LYS A 28 -28.65 19.49 -11.58
C LYS A 28 -29.31 19.89 -10.26
N LYS A 29 -30.59 19.64 -10.12
CA LYS A 29 -31.24 19.79 -8.80
C LYS A 29 -30.69 18.76 -7.82
N MET A 30 -30.64 19.13 -6.55
CA MET A 30 -30.35 18.18 -5.48
C MET A 30 -31.44 17.09 -5.48
N GLY A 31 -31.04 15.85 -5.39
CA GLY A 31 -31.96 14.71 -5.31
C GLY A 31 -32.75 14.70 -4.00
N SER A 32 -33.75 13.82 -3.91
CA SER A 32 -34.44 13.57 -2.65
C SER A 32 -33.46 13.03 -1.59
N TYR A 33 -33.87 13.04 -0.32
CA TYR A 33 -33.06 12.42 0.75
C TYR A 33 -32.75 10.95 0.45
N ALA A 34 -33.71 10.20 -0.11
CA ALA A 34 -33.50 8.80 -0.47
C ALA A 34 -32.38 8.66 -1.54
N ASP A 35 -32.37 9.53 -2.56
CA ASP A 35 -31.35 9.51 -3.61
C ASP A 35 -29.96 9.92 -3.11
N MET A 36 -29.92 10.77 -2.08
CA MET A 36 -28.69 11.35 -1.52
C MET A 36 -28.18 10.60 -0.28
N HIS A 37 -28.97 9.68 0.28
CA HIS A 37 -28.70 9.05 1.57
C HIS A 37 -27.30 8.44 1.65
N GLU A 38 -26.91 7.65 0.67
CA GLU A 38 -25.59 6.98 0.67
C GLU A 38 -24.45 8.01 0.60
N GLN A 39 -24.58 9.01 -0.26
CA GLN A 39 -23.57 10.08 -0.37
C GLN A 39 -23.46 10.88 0.92
N LEU A 40 -24.60 11.24 1.55
CA LEU A 40 -24.59 11.94 2.84
C LEU A 40 -24.01 11.07 3.95
N MET A 41 -24.32 9.78 3.96
CA MET A 41 -23.75 8.83 4.92
C MET A 41 -22.21 8.80 4.81
N GLN A 42 -21.66 8.71 3.59
CA GLN A 42 -20.22 8.74 3.39
C GLN A 42 -19.60 10.08 3.82
N GLN A 43 -20.25 11.19 3.54
CA GLN A 43 -19.78 12.51 4.00
C GLN A 43 -19.79 12.64 5.54
N VAL A 44 -20.81 12.13 6.22
CA VAL A 44 -20.86 12.11 7.69
C VAL A 44 -19.78 11.20 8.25
N LYS A 45 -19.58 10.00 7.67
CA LYS A 45 -18.52 9.07 8.09
C LYS A 45 -17.12 9.64 7.90
N ALA A 46 -16.89 10.37 6.81
CA ALA A 46 -15.60 11.00 6.52
C ALA A 46 -15.35 12.30 7.32
N GLY A 47 -16.39 12.88 7.91
CA GLY A 47 -16.32 14.13 8.68
C GLY A 47 -16.03 13.90 10.17
N VAL A 48 -15.88 15.01 10.90
CA VAL A 48 -15.65 15.01 12.36
C VAL A 48 -16.68 14.16 13.13
N ARG A 49 -17.93 14.15 12.67
CA ARG A 49 -19.02 13.36 13.29
C ARG A 49 -18.80 11.85 13.16
N GLY A 50 -18.10 11.37 12.13
CA GLY A 50 -17.77 9.96 11.98
C GLY A 50 -16.84 9.43 13.06
N ASN A 51 -16.01 10.29 13.63
CA ASN A 51 -15.04 9.93 14.66
C ASN A 51 -15.59 9.93 16.09
N VAL A 52 -16.79 10.49 16.33
CA VAL A 52 -17.34 10.62 17.70
C VAL A 52 -17.42 9.28 18.43
N GLY A 53 -17.81 8.21 17.72
CA GLY A 53 -17.86 6.86 18.30
C GLY A 53 -16.48 6.35 18.68
N TYR A 54 -15.50 6.54 17.80
CA TYR A 54 -14.11 6.17 18.05
C TYR A 54 -13.52 6.97 19.21
N ASP A 55 -13.67 8.29 19.20
CA ASP A 55 -13.16 9.16 20.27
C ASP A 55 -13.76 8.81 21.63
N SER A 56 -15.08 8.51 21.67
CA SER A 56 -15.76 8.04 22.88
C SER A 56 -15.22 6.70 23.37
N MET A 57 -14.95 5.77 22.44
CA MET A 57 -14.34 4.48 22.78
C MET A 57 -12.94 4.68 23.36
N ILE A 58 -12.09 5.46 22.73
CA ILE A 58 -10.73 5.75 23.21
C ILE A 58 -10.76 6.40 24.59
N ALA A 59 -11.65 7.36 24.81
CA ALA A 59 -11.80 7.98 26.14
C ALA A 59 -12.15 6.95 27.22
N LYS A 60 -13.07 6.01 26.95
CA LYS A 60 -13.40 4.92 27.86
C LYS A 60 -12.24 3.97 28.12
N LEU A 61 -11.46 3.63 27.10
CA LEU A 61 -10.27 2.79 27.22
C LEU A 61 -9.19 3.46 28.07
N LYS A 62 -8.94 4.75 27.86
CA LYS A 62 -8.02 5.54 28.67
C LYS A 62 -8.41 5.53 30.17
N LEU A 63 -9.70 5.63 30.48
CA LEU A 63 -10.19 5.49 31.85
C LEU A 63 -10.03 4.06 32.37
N LYS A 64 -10.39 3.04 31.58
CA LYS A 64 -10.29 1.62 31.96
C LYS A 64 -8.86 1.24 32.32
N PHE A 65 -7.88 1.68 31.49
CA PHE A 65 -6.45 1.38 31.67
C PHE A 65 -5.69 2.47 32.44
N LYS A 66 -6.40 3.36 33.14
CA LYS A 66 -5.83 4.37 34.04
C LYS A 66 -4.71 5.18 33.38
N TYR A 67 -4.96 5.68 32.16
CA TYR A 67 -4.04 6.58 31.50
C TYR A 67 -3.86 7.86 32.30
N MET A 68 -2.61 8.21 32.60
CA MET A 68 -2.25 9.43 33.32
C MET A 68 -1.05 10.10 32.63
N ARG A 69 -1.19 11.38 32.29
CA ARG A 69 -0.12 12.21 31.75
C ARG A 69 0.71 12.81 32.88
N ASN A 70 2.02 12.88 32.68
CA ASN A 70 2.90 13.60 33.59
C ASN A 70 3.06 15.05 33.12
N VAL A 71 2.14 15.90 33.55
CA VAL A 71 2.09 17.31 33.15
C VAL A 71 3.36 18.09 33.51
N ALA A 72 4.09 17.68 34.58
CA ALA A 72 5.34 18.34 34.98
C ALA A 72 6.43 18.08 33.95
N VAL A 73 6.63 16.83 33.56
CA VAL A 73 7.61 16.43 32.53
C VAL A 73 7.24 17.04 31.17
N GLU A 74 5.97 17.05 30.82
CA GLU A 74 5.51 17.70 29.56
C GLU A 74 5.84 19.19 29.53
N LYS A 75 5.56 19.92 30.61
CA LYS A 75 5.86 21.34 30.69
C LYS A 75 7.37 21.62 30.58
N GLN A 76 8.17 20.78 31.24
CA GLN A 76 9.61 20.88 31.09
C GLN A 76 10.04 20.65 29.63
N LEU A 77 9.56 19.59 28.99
CA LEU A 77 9.88 19.27 27.61
C LEU A 77 9.45 20.40 26.65
N TYR A 78 8.27 20.99 26.87
CA TYR A 78 7.79 22.13 26.07
C TYR A 78 8.64 23.37 26.23
N SER A 79 9.17 23.65 27.42
CA SER A 79 10.01 24.81 27.69
C SER A 79 11.38 24.74 27.00
N GLU A 80 11.79 23.54 26.60
CA GLU A 80 13.08 23.31 25.95
C GLU A 80 12.99 23.33 24.41
N VAL A 81 11.80 23.45 23.85
CA VAL A 81 11.59 23.62 22.41
C VAL A 81 12.02 25.03 21.99
N SER A 82 13.17 25.14 21.33
CA SER A 82 13.78 26.42 20.96
C SER A 82 13.16 27.07 19.71
N ALA A 83 12.61 26.24 18.79
CA ALA A 83 12.02 26.71 17.54
C ALA A 83 10.53 26.38 17.47
N PRO A 84 9.66 27.34 17.11
CA PRO A 84 8.21 27.14 17.16
C PRO A 84 7.70 26.05 16.21
N ASN A 85 8.40 25.80 15.09
CA ASN A 85 7.90 24.93 13.99
C ASN A 85 8.88 23.82 13.60
N GLN A 86 9.90 23.53 14.39
CA GLN A 86 10.84 22.44 14.12
C GLN A 86 11.53 21.95 15.39
N PHE A 87 11.96 20.70 15.37
CA PHE A 87 12.84 20.15 16.39
C PHE A 87 14.28 20.28 15.89
N ASP A 88 15.14 20.93 16.67
CA ASP A 88 16.56 20.97 16.34
C ASP A 88 17.26 19.67 16.76
N SER A 89 18.45 19.46 16.21
CA SER A 89 19.24 18.25 16.49
C SER A 89 19.69 18.17 17.96
N THR A 90 19.83 19.31 18.63
CA THR A 90 20.25 19.38 20.03
C THR A 90 19.12 18.94 20.94
N PHE A 91 17.87 19.35 20.68
CA PHE A 91 16.68 18.89 21.39
C PHE A 91 16.52 17.37 21.25
N ILE A 92 16.61 16.85 20.03
CA ILE A 92 16.52 15.40 19.80
C ILE A 92 17.63 14.66 20.50
N ALA A 93 18.89 15.09 20.37
CA ALA A 93 20.04 14.44 21.02
C ALA A 93 19.92 14.43 22.55
N LYS A 94 19.38 15.49 23.14
CA LYS A 94 19.17 15.59 24.58
C LYS A 94 18.16 14.58 25.11
N HIS A 95 17.05 14.39 24.38
CA HIS A 95 15.90 13.63 24.87
C HIS A 95 15.75 12.23 24.28
N ILE A 96 16.60 11.81 23.33
CA ILE A 96 16.51 10.49 22.69
C ILE A 96 16.73 9.32 23.69
N ASN A 97 17.43 9.57 24.78
CA ASN A 97 17.67 8.58 25.83
C ASN A 97 17.04 9.01 27.18
N ASP A 98 16.08 9.95 27.15
CA ASP A 98 15.43 10.45 28.37
C ASP A 98 14.42 9.45 28.90
N ASN A 99 14.72 8.85 30.05
CA ASN A 99 13.88 7.85 30.71
C ASN A 99 12.83 8.45 31.66
N SER A 100 12.68 9.78 31.72
CA SER A 100 11.64 10.41 32.52
C SER A 100 10.25 9.96 32.05
N THR A 101 9.38 9.56 32.96
CA THR A 101 8.03 9.08 32.65
C THR A 101 7.18 10.22 32.11
N ILE A 102 6.76 10.14 30.85
CA ILE A 102 5.89 11.14 30.21
C ILE A 102 4.40 10.84 30.42
N PHE A 103 4.03 9.57 30.48
CA PHE A 103 2.70 9.11 30.86
C PHE A 103 2.76 7.68 31.41
N THR A 104 1.68 7.26 32.07
CA THR A 104 1.49 5.88 32.53
C THR A 104 0.21 5.30 31.99
N ILE A 105 0.19 4.00 31.67
CA ILE A 105 -1.00 3.23 31.28
C ILE A 105 -0.96 1.89 32.00
N ASN A 106 -2.03 1.54 32.69
CA ASN A 106 -2.18 0.28 33.42
C ASN A 106 -1.03 -0.01 34.40
N GLY A 107 -0.45 1.04 35.00
CA GLY A 107 0.66 0.95 35.94
C GLY A 107 2.05 0.77 35.28
N VAL A 108 2.12 0.82 33.96
CA VAL A 108 3.38 0.80 33.20
C VAL A 108 3.78 2.23 32.85
N ASP A 109 5.05 2.56 33.11
CA ASP A 109 5.63 3.86 32.80
C ASP A 109 6.18 3.90 31.38
N TYR A 110 5.89 4.99 30.66
CA TYR A 110 6.38 5.21 29.30
C TYR A 110 7.30 6.45 29.28
N PRO A 111 8.52 6.31 28.77
CA PRO A 111 9.53 7.36 28.83
C PRO A 111 9.37 8.43 27.74
N VAL A 112 9.96 9.59 27.97
CA VAL A 112 10.10 10.68 27.00
C VAL A 112 10.76 10.19 25.71
N SER A 113 11.80 9.36 25.81
CA SER A 113 12.52 8.80 24.66
C SER A 113 11.62 8.13 23.63
N LEU A 114 10.54 7.47 24.04
CA LEU A 114 9.55 6.85 23.15
C LEU A 114 8.86 7.89 22.22
N VAL A 115 8.54 9.05 22.78
CA VAL A 115 7.94 10.16 22.02
C VAL A 115 8.96 10.77 21.07
N ILE A 116 10.18 11.00 21.56
CA ILE A 116 11.26 11.58 20.76
C ILE A 116 11.68 10.67 19.60
N GLU A 117 11.75 9.36 19.79
CA GLU A 117 11.99 8.41 18.71
C GLU A 117 10.94 8.47 17.62
N SER A 118 9.68 8.66 17.99
CA SER A 118 8.58 8.82 17.04
C SER A 118 8.68 10.12 16.24
N ILE A 119 9.26 11.18 16.83
CA ILE A 119 9.37 12.51 16.23
C ILE A 119 10.62 12.64 15.36
N LYS A 120 11.74 12.00 15.71
CA LYS A 120 13.01 12.16 14.99
C LYS A 120 12.95 11.88 13.49
N ASN A 121 12.04 11.01 13.08
CA ASN A 121 11.84 10.63 11.67
C ASN A 121 10.83 11.51 10.95
N TYR A 122 10.11 12.38 11.67
CA TYR A 122 9.28 13.41 11.09
C TYR A 122 10.19 14.54 10.63
N GLY A 123 10.58 14.53 9.36
CA GLY A 123 11.23 15.65 8.72
C GLY A 123 10.45 16.95 8.96
N ARG A 124 10.87 18.07 8.40
CA ARG A 124 10.25 19.40 8.57
C ARG A 124 8.74 19.31 8.67
N MET A 125 8.23 19.65 9.85
CA MET A 125 6.82 19.57 10.15
C MET A 125 6.02 20.48 9.23
N SER A 126 4.92 20.00 8.74
CA SER A 126 4.00 20.71 7.86
C SER A 126 3.25 21.82 8.61
N GLY A 127 3.96 22.89 9.04
CA GLY A 127 3.34 24.11 9.53
C GLY A 127 2.66 24.04 10.92
N GLU A 128 2.72 22.92 11.62
CA GLU A 128 2.14 22.80 12.97
C GLU A 128 3.18 23.18 14.03
N PRO A 129 2.80 23.89 15.12
CA PRO A 129 3.72 24.21 16.20
C PRO A 129 4.34 22.98 16.84
N ALA A 130 5.65 23.00 17.10
CA ALA A 130 6.40 21.86 17.64
C ALA A 130 5.79 21.31 18.95
N ILE A 131 5.39 22.20 19.87
CA ILE A 131 4.71 21.80 21.13
C ILE A 131 3.43 21.02 20.87
N LYS A 132 2.60 21.49 19.92
CA LYS A 132 1.36 20.79 19.56
C LYS A 132 1.64 19.41 18.97
N SER A 133 2.68 19.30 18.18
CA SER A 133 3.11 18.01 17.62
C SER A 133 3.59 17.03 18.68
N ILE A 134 4.33 17.49 19.70
CA ILE A 134 4.67 16.62 20.84
C ILE A 134 3.40 16.15 21.53
N SER A 135 2.47 17.06 21.83
CA SER A 135 1.21 16.71 22.49
C SER A 135 0.38 15.72 21.67
N ASN A 136 0.25 15.97 20.37
CA ASN A 136 -0.45 15.05 19.45
C ASN A 136 0.21 13.68 19.40
N LYS A 137 1.55 13.64 19.40
CA LYS A 137 2.29 12.37 19.38
C LYS A 137 2.14 11.59 20.68
N ILE A 138 2.15 12.26 21.85
CA ILE A 138 1.86 11.63 23.12
C ILE A 138 0.46 10.98 23.09
N GLU A 139 -0.56 11.72 22.61
CA GLU A 139 -1.92 11.22 22.50
C GLU A 139 -2.05 10.06 21.50
N GLU A 140 -1.36 10.11 20.37
CA GLU A 140 -1.34 9.05 19.37
C GLU A 140 -0.73 7.76 19.94
N ILE A 141 0.45 7.86 20.58
CA ILE A 141 1.13 6.72 21.18
C ILE A 141 0.26 6.12 22.30
N ALA A 142 -0.26 6.95 23.19
CA ALA A 142 -1.13 6.51 24.29
C ALA A 142 -2.40 5.82 23.75
N THR A 143 -2.98 6.34 22.68
CA THR A 143 -4.15 5.75 22.02
C THR A 143 -3.84 4.36 21.48
N ASN A 144 -2.71 4.18 20.80
CA ASN A 144 -2.30 2.88 20.28
C ASN A 144 -2.08 1.87 21.42
N ILE A 145 -1.40 2.30 22.49
CA ILE A 145 -1.15 1.43 23.65
C ILE A 145 -2.44 1.01 24.35
N VAL A 146 -3.41 1.90 24.57
CA VAL A 146 -4.66 1.50 25.20
C VAL A 146 -5.49 0.56 24.31
N ILE A 147 -5.40 0.68 23.00
CA ILE A 147 -6.00 -0.26 22.06
C ILE A 147 -5.33 -1.64 22.16
N ASP A 148 -4.00 -1.68 22.25
CA ASP A 148 -3.26 -2.92 22.42
C ASP A 148 -3.59 -3.58 23.77
N CYS A 149 -3.66 -2.81 24.85
CA CYS A 149 -4.13 -3.30 26.16
C CYS A 149 -5.55 -3.89 26.08
N GLU A 150 -6.47 -3.25 25.35
CA GLU A 150 -7.82 -3.79 25.16
C GLU A 150 -7.82 -5.07 24.34
N ARG A 151 -7.00 -5.14 23.29
CA ARG A 151 -6.84 -6.35 22.48
C ARG A 151 -6.38 -7.53 23.34
N ASP A 152 -5.34 -7.31 24.14
CA ASP A 152 -4.81 -8.34 25.03
C ASP A 152 -5.85 -8.74 26.10
N TYR A 153 -6.56 -7.76 26.65
CA TYR A 153 -7.63 -8.01 27.60
C TYR A 153 -8.73 -8.88 26.99
N VAL A 154 -9.18 -8.56 25.77
CA VAL A 154 -10.22 -9.33 25.07
C VAL A 154 -9.74 -10.75 24.77
N VAL A 155 -8.52 -10.91 24.27
CA VAL A 155 -7.93 -12.25 24.00
C VAL A 155 -7.88 -13.10 25.29
N ASN A 156 -7.49 -12.48 26.42
CA ASN A 156 -7.34 -13.22 27.67
C ASN A 156 -8.69 -13.53 28.36
N ASN A 157 -9.72 -12.69 28.15
CA ASN A 157 -10.99 -12.79 28.87
C ASN A 157 -12.18 -13.28 28.02
N ASN A 158 -12.00 -13.41 26.69
CA ASN A 158 -13.03 -13.95 25.80
C ASN A 158 -12.53 -15.21 25.13
N ALA A 159 -13.07 -16.36 25.54
CA ALA A 159 -12.66 -17.67 25.02
C ALA A 159 -12.97 -17.85 23.54
N GLU A 160 -14.12 -17.38 23.05
CA GLU A 160 -14.50 -17.49 21.64
C GLU A 160 -13.54 -16.69 20.74
N TYR A 161 -13.24 -15.45 21.14
CA TYR A 161 -12.29 -14.61 20.41
C TYR A 161 -10.88 -15.23 20.42
N ARG A 162 -10.43 -15.73 21.56
CA ARG A 162 -9.12 -16.43 21.66
C ARG A 162 -9.06 -17.65 20.74
N ASN A 163 -10.12 -18.46 20.74
CA ASN A 163 -10.19 -19.64 19.86
C ASN A 163 -10.13 -19.23 18.38
N LEU A 164 -10.88 -18.21 17.98
CA LEU A 164 -10.85 -17.68 16.62
C LEU A 164 -9.44 -17.22 16.22
N ILE A 165 -8.74 -16.48 17.06
CA ILE A 165 -7.36 -16.04 16.81
C ILE A 165 -6.41 -17.25 16.67
N ASN A 166 -6.57 -18.25 17.53
CA ASN A 166 -5.78 -19.49 17.44
C ASN A 166 -6.05 -20.25 16.15
N GLU A 167 -7.31 -20.41 15.72
CA GLU A 167 -7.66 -21.04 14.44
C GLU A 167 -7.02 -20.30 13.25
N TYR A 168 -7.07 -18.97 13.23
CA TYR A 168 -6.39 -18.19 12.19
C TYR A 168 -4.88 -18.41 12.19
N ARG A 169 -4.26 -18.36 13.36
CA ARG A 169 -2.82 -18.61 13.50
C ARG A 169 -2.43 -20.00 13.01
N ASP A 170 -3.15 -21.00 13.45
CA ASP A 170 -2.87 -22.39 13.12
C ASP A 170 -3.12 -22.65 11.62
N GLY A 171 -4.15 -22.01 11.05
CA GLY A 171 -4.40 -22.03 9.61
C GLY A 171 -3.26 -21.38 8.80
N MET A 172 -2.75 -20.23 9.24
CA MET A 172 -1.59 -19.60 8.58
C MET A 172 -0.33 -20.44 8.68
N LEU A 173 -0.07 -21.06 9.83
CA LEU A 173 1.07 -21.97 10.02
C LEU A 173 0.95 -23.21 9.14
N LEU A 174 -0.25 -23.79 9.06
CA LEU A 174 -0.52 -24.95 8.19
C LEU A 174 -0.33 -24.58 6.71
N PHE A 175 -0.82 -23.42 6.30
CA PHE A 175 -0.63 -22.91 4.93
C PHE A 175 0.86 -22.73 4.62
N GLU A 176 1.61 -22.08 5.51
CA GLU A 176 3.04 -21.83 5.30
C GLU A 176 3.85 -23.12 5.23
N ILE A 177 3.61 -24.09 6.14
CA ILE A 177 4.30 -25.38 6.09
C ILE A 177 3.95 -26.16 4.83
N SER A 178 2.67 -26.11 4.41
CA SER A 178 2.21 -26.75 3.17
C SER A 178 2.88 -26.11 1.95
N ASN A 179 3.00 -24.79 1.95
CA ASN A 179 3.69 -24.05 0.92
C ASN A 179 5.16 -24.47 0.81
N GLN A 180 5.88 -24.48 1.94
CA GLN A 180 7.30 -24.87 1.97
C GLN A 180 7.53 -26.36 1.66
N LYS A 181 6.71 -27.24 2.18
CA LYS A 181 6.97 -28.69 2.13
C LYS A 181 6.32 -29.41 0.93
N VAL A 182 5.26 -28.82 0.37
CA VAL A 182 4.49 -29.46 -0.71
C VAL A 182 4.51 -28.60 -1.97
N TRP A 183 3.87 -27.43 -1.94
CA TRP A 183 3.59 -26.69 -3.18
C TRP A 183 4.84 -26.08 -3.82
N ASN A 184 5.73 -25.49 -3.03
CA ASN A 184 6.97 -24.92 -3.56
C ASN A 184 7.96 -25.98 -4.04
N LYS A 185 7.88 -27.22 -3.54
CA LYS A 185 8.73 -28.30 -4.04
C LYS A 185 8.51 -28.58 -5.53
N GLY A 186 7.24 -28.53 -5.99
CA GLY A 186 6.93 -28.68 -7.40
C GLY A 186 7.54 -27.62 -8.34
N ILE A 187 8.06 -26.52 -7.76
CA ILE A 187 8.69 -25.43 -8.52
C ILE A 187 10.21 -25.40 -8.31
N THR A 188 10.66 -25.73 -7.09
CA THR A 188 12.07 -25.53 -6.68
C THR A 188 12.91 -26.81 -6.68
N ASP A 189 12.29 -27.96 -6.62
CA ASP A 189 12.98 -29.27 -6.67
C ASP A 189 13.20 -29.72 -8.11
N SER A 190 14.16 -29.10 -8.78
CA SER A 190 14.49 -29.42 -10.17
C SER A 190 14.98 -30.86 -10.35
N GLU A 191 15.69 -31.41 -9.38
CA GLU A 191 16.18 -32.80 -9.42
C GLU A 191 15.02 -33.81 -9.29
N GLY A 192 14.09 -33.55 -8.37
CA GLY A 192 12.87 -34.37 -8.22
C GLY A 192 11.96 -34.27 -9.44
N LEU A 193 11.83 -33.08 -10.05
CA LEU A 193 11.06 -32.87 -11.27
C LEU A 193 11.67 -33.64 -12.47
N ASP A 194 12.98 -33.58 -12.64
CA ASP A 194 13.69 -34.30 -13.70
C ASP A 194 13.54 -35.82 -13.55
N LYS A 195 13.67 -36.31 -12.32
CA LYS A 195 13.46 -37.73 -12.03
C LYS A 195 12.01 -38.17 -12.35
N PHE A 196 11.03 -37.41 -11.85
CA PHE A 196 9.62 -37.70 -12.10
C PHE A 196 9.30 -37.68 -13.60
N TYR A 197 9.79 -36.65 -14.32
CA TYR A 197 9.60 -36.57 -15.78
C TYR A 197 10.19 -37.78 -16.51
N ASN A 198 11.38 -38.21 -16.15
CA ASN A 198 12.04 -39.35 -16.79
C ASN A 198 11.30 -40.66 -16.53
N GLU A 199 10.76 -40.85 -15.32
CA GLU A 199 9.97 -42.03 -14.96
C GLU A 199 8.61 -42.06 -15.68
N HIS A 200 7.99 -40.90 -15.92
CA HIS A 200 6.66 -40.74 -16.51
C HIS A 200 6.67 -40.18 -17.94
N LYS A 201 7.81 -40.19 -18.60
CA LYS A 201 7.98 -39.62 -19.94
C LYS A 201 7.01 -40.15 -20.97
N SER A 202 6.57 -41.43 -20.81
CA SER A 202 5.56 -42.06 -21.64
C SER A 202 4.20 -41.39 -21.61
N ASP A 203 3.87 -40.73 -20.49
CA ASP A 203 2.56 -40.12 -20.27
C ASP A 203 2.45 -38.75 -20.94
N TYR A 204 3.62 -38.14 -21.25
CA TYR A 204 3.73 -36.83 -21.89
C TYR A 204 3.93 -36.95 -23.41
N LYS A 205 3.08 -37.70 -24.07
CA LYS A 205 3.11 -37.83 -25.52
C LYS A 205 2.10 -36.89 -26.16
N TRP A 206 2.47 -36.35 -27.30
CA TRP A 206 1.53 -35.59 -28.10
C TRP A 206 0.50 -36.52 -28.75
N GLU A 207 -0.78 -36.17 -28.66
CA GLU A 207 -1.87 -36.92 -29.33
C GLU A 207 -1.74 -36.84 -30.86
N SER A 208 -1.14 -35.81 -31.39
CA SER A 208 -0.88 -35.58 -32.81
C SER A 208 0.52 -35.04 -33.02
N PRO A 209 1.16 -35.30 -34.20
CA PRO A 209 2.43 -34.76 -34.51
C PRO A 209 2.46 -33.22 -34.37
N LYS A 210 3.49 -32.68 -33.76
CA LYS A 210 3.72 -31.24 -33.63
C LYS A 210 4.95 -30.85 -34.45
N TYR A 211 4.89 -29.70 -35.06
CA TYR A 211 5.97 -29.15 -35.85
C TYR A 211 6.60 -27.98 -35.12
N LYS A 212 7.92 -28.00 -35.01
CA LYS A 212 8.69 -26.89 -34.47
C LYS A 212 9.54 -26.30 -35.62
N GLY A 213 9.45 -25.01 -35.84
CA GLY A 213 10.20 -24.39 -36.92
C GLY A 213 9.90 -22.89 -37.07
N TYR A 214 10.25 -22.39 -38.25
CA TYR A 214 9.96 -21.00 -38.60
C TYR A 214 9.06 -20.95 -39.84
N LEU A 215 7.97 -20.20 -39.77
CA LEU A 215 7.21 -19.83 -40.94
C LEU A 215 7.76 -18.50 -41.47
N ILE A 216 8.30 -18.55 -42.72
CA ILE A 216 8.89 -17.39 -43.34
C ILE A 216 8.05 -17.03 -44.57
N GLN A 217 7.47 -15.83 -44.54
CA GLN A 217 6.62 -15.30 -45.61
C GLN A 217 7.31 -14.14 -46.31
N THR A 218 7.28 -14.14 -47.62
CA THR A 218 7.75 -13.04 -48.46
C THR A 218 6.92 -12.96 -49.73
N ALA A 219 6.73 -11.76 -50.27
CA ALA A 219 6.04 -11.54 -51.53
C ALA A 219 6.97 -11.69 -52.75
N ASN A 220 8.28 -11.85 -52.51
CA ASN A 220 9.28 -11.91 -53.57
C ASN A 220 9.85 -13.32 -53.73
N ASP A 221 9.60 -13.93 -54.90
CA ASP A 221 10.05 -15.29 -55.22
C ASP A 221 11.59 -15.44 -55.22
N SER A 222 12.32 -14.40 -55.64
CA SER A 222 13.78 -14.42 -55.61
C SER A 222 14.32 -14.47 -54.17
N ILE A 223 13.68 -13.74 -53.26
CA ILE A 223 14.02 -13.75 -51.81
C ILE A 223 13.70 -15.14 -51.22
N ALA A 224 12.55 -15.72 -51.56
CA ALA A 224 12.19 -17.03 -51.11
C ALA A 224 13.19 -18.11 -51.52
N LYS A 225 13.64 -18.10 -52.79
CA LYS A 225 14.67 -19.00 -53.30
C LYS A 225 16.02 -18.79 -52.61
N SER A 226 16.41 -17.55 -52.36
CA SER A 226 17.64 -17.22 -51.64
C SER A 226 17.63 -17.73 -50.20
N ILE A 227 16.52 -17.51 -49.50
CA ILE A 227 16.34 -18.01 -48.12
C ILE A 227 16.38 -19.52 -48.09
N LYS A 228 15.69 -20.21 -49.01
CA LYS A 228 15.68 -21.68 -49.10
C LYS A 228 17.09 -22.28 -49.31
N ALA A 229 17.93 -21.62 -50.09
CA ALA A 229 19.29 -22.05 -50.34
C ALA A 229 20.20 -21.89 -49.10
N LYS A 230 19.97 -20.84 -48.29
CA LYS A 230 20.83 -20.49 -47.15
C LYS A 230 20.35 -21.07 -45.81
N ILE A 231 19.08 -21.41 -45.67
CA ILE A 231 18.49 -21.71 -44.36
C ILE A 231 19.16 -22.87 -43.63
N ASN A 232 19.66 -23.85 -44.39
CA ASN A 232 20.34 -25.02 -43.82
C ASN A 232 21.76 -24.71 -43.31
N THR A 233 22.32 -23.54 -43.67
CA THR A 233 23.65 -23.09 -43.23
C THR A 233 23.56 -22.15 -42.01
N ILE A 234 22.36 -21.74 -41.62
CA ILE A 234 22.14 -20.83 -40.51
C ILE A 234 21.74 -21.67 -39.28
N GLY A 235 22.43 -21.48 -38.16
CA GLY A 235 22.05 -22.15 -36.92
C GLY A 235 20.62 -21.78 -36.50
N GLU A 236 19.85 -22.75 -36.00
CA GLU A 236 18.42 -22.64 -35.70
C GLU A 236 18.10 -21.37 -34.90
N ASP A 237 18.84 -21.10 -33.83
CA ASP A 237 18.63 -19.95 -32.95
C ASP A 237 18.92 -18.59 -33.60
N SER A 238 19.65 -18.60 -34.73
CA SER A 238 20.06 -17.38 -35.43
C SER A 238 19.21 -17.08 -36.66
N ILE A 239 18.33 -17.99 -37.09
CA ILE A 239 17.55 -17.85 -38.34
C ILE A 239 16.80 -16.52 -38.37
N ALA A 240 15.98 -16.25 -37.33
CA ALA A 240 15.15 -15.05 -37.31
C ALA A 240 15.98 -13.76 -37.28
N LYS A 241 17.10 -13.75 -36.54
CA LYS A 241 18.00 -12.59 -36.45
C LYS A 241 18.72 -12.32 -37.76
N THR A 242 19.25 -13.36 -38.39
CA THR A 242 19.99 -13.27 -39.63
C THR A 242 19.11 -12.80 -40.79
N LEU A 243 17.96 -13.43 -40.98
CA LEU A 243 17.07 -13.10 -42.08
C LEU A 243 16.42 -11.70 -41.89
N ARG A 244 16.08 -11.28 -40.69
CA ARG A 244 15.60 -9.90 -40.45
C ARG A 244 16.68 -8.86 -40.74
N LYS A 245 17.94 -9.16 -40.46
CA LYS A 245 19.04 -8.25 -40.74
C LYS A 245 19.26 -8.10 -42.24
N GLU A 246 19.18 -9.22 -43.02
CA GLU A 246 19.47 -9.25 -44.45
C GLU A 246 18.28 -8.71 -45.27
N TYR A 247 17.06 -9.11 -44.98
CA TYR A 247 15.88 -8.81 -45.81
C TYR A 247 14.93 -7.78 -45.18
N LYS A 248 15.21 -7.30 -43.98
CA LYS A 248 14.41 -6.23 -43.26
C LYS A 248 12.90 -6.49 -43.26
N SER A 249 12.14 -5.58 -43.91
CA SER A 249 10.68 -5.62 -44.03
C SER A 249 10.13 -6.58 -45.08
N ASP A 250 10.99 -7.10 -45.98
CA ASP A 250 10.55 -7.95 -47.08
C ASP A 250 10.27 -9.40 -46.66
N VAL A 251 10.54 -9.74 -45.41
CA VAL A 251 10.22 -11.03 -44.80
C VAL A 251 9.49 -10.90 -43.48
N LYS A 252 8.43 -11.67 -43.35
CA LYS A 252 7.75 -11.89 -42.05
C LYS A 252 8.17 -13.25 -41.51
N ILE A 253 8.68 -13.29 -40.31
CA ILE A 253 9.18 -14.51 -39.67
C ILE A 253 8.45 -14.76 -38.40
N GLU A 254 7.79 -15.90 -38.30
CA GLU A 254 7.05 -16.38 -37.19
C GLU A 254 7.64 -17.72 -36.70
N ARG A 255 7.86 -17.86 -35.39
CA ARG A 255 8.27 -19.14 -34.79
C ARG A 255 7.03 -19.96 -34.49
N VAL A 256 6.98 -21.16 -35.04
CA VAL A 256 5.91 -22.14 -34.80
C VAL A 256 6.45 -23.18 -33.83
N LEU A 257 5.71 -23.42 -32.77
CA LEU A 257 6.01 -24.39 -31.72
C LEU A 257 4.96 -25.48 -31.69
#